data_a0885b778f24fecd1b8080e8d768bffc
#
_entry.id   a0885b778f24fecd1b8080e8d768bffc
#
_cell.length_a   1.000
_cell.length_b   1.000
_cell.length_c   1.000
_cell.angle_alpha   90.00
_cell.angle_beta   90.00
_cell.angle_gamma   90.00
#
_symmetry.space_group_name_H-M   'P 1'
#
loop_
_entity.id
_entity.type
_entity.pdbx_description
1 polymer ?
#
loop_
_entity_poly.entity_id
_entity_poly.type
_entity_poly.pdbx_seq_one_letter_code
_entity_poly.pdbx_strand_id
1 'polypeptide(L)'
;MTTANATASATPKPKQRVIRTLGKSLREYKKVSLLSPAFVAVESVLEILIPTVMASLIDEGISGGSMPAILKFGLILLICSVVSLTSGFLAGKFSAIAGAGFAKNLRHDQFEKVQGYSFTNIDRFSTGSIITRLTTDVTNVQMA
;
A
#
# COMPACT_ATOMS: atom_id res chain seq x y z
N MET A 1 -35.05 -0.03 -45.78
CA MET A 1 -33.83 -0.70 -45.31
C MET A 1 -32.80 0.37 -45.00
N THR A 2 -32.67 0.76 -43.75
CA THR A 2 -31.64 1.71 -43.31
C THR A 2 -31.16 1.24 -41.94
N THR A 3 -30.01 0.58 -41.93
CA THR A 3 -29.33 0.07 -40.76
C THR A 3 -28.70 1.22 -39.99
N ALA A 4 -29.32 1.63 -38.89
CA ALA A 4 -28.72 2.54 -37.92
C ALA A 4 -27.64 1.83 -37.16
N ASN A 5 -26.40 2.16 -37.48
CA ASN A 5 -25.19 1.72 -36.75
C ASN A 5 -25.11 2.52 -35.46
N ALA A 6 -25.60 1.91 -34.34
CA ALA A 6 -25.46 2.46 -33.02
C ALA A 6 -24.05 2.14 -32.53
N THR A 7 -23.14 3.09 -32.66
CA THR A 7 -21.85 3.10 -31.96
C THR A 7 -22.12 3.13 -30.46
N ALA A 8 -22.07 1.95 -29.84
CA ALA A 8 -22.12 1.80 -28.40
C ALA A 8 -20.86 2.44 -27.80
N SER A 9 -21.02 3.64 -27.27
CA SER A 9 -20.02 4.29 -26.44
C SER A 9 -19.76 3.39 -25.24
N ALA A 10 -18.57 2.80 -25.20
CA ALA A 10 -18.13 1.93 -24.12
C ALA A 10 -18.05 2.73 -22.81
N THR A 11 -19.11 2.69 -22.01
CA THR A 11 -19.10 3.17 -20.62
C THR A 11 -18.03 2.40 -19.85
N PRO A 12 -17.04 3.06 -19.25
CA PRO A 12 -15.97 2.39 -18.54
C PRO A 12 -16.56 1.53 -17.41
N LYS A 13 -16.13 0.26 -17.33
CA LYS A 13 -16.58 -0.70 -16.34
C LYS A 13 -16.54 -0.11 -14.93
N PRO A 14 -17.55 -0.33 -14.06
CA PRO A 14 -17.68 0.35 -12.77
C PRO A 14 -16.43 0.21 -11.87
N LYS A 15 -15.72 -0.91 -11.92
CA LYS A 15 -14.46 -1.13 -11.18
C LYS A 15 -13.36 -0.12 -11.52
N GLN A 16 -13.15 0.20 -12.80
CA GLN A 16 -12.11 1.15 -13.21
C GLN A 16 -12.43 2.59 -12.77
N ARG A 17 -13.69 2.94 -12.72
CA ARG A 17 -14.14 4.26 -12.25
C ARG A 17 -13.92 4.42 -10.75
N VAL A 18 -14.16 3.37 -9.97
CA VAL A 18 -13.93 3.35 -8.52
C VAL A 18 -12.44 3.47 -8.19
N ILE A 19 -11.57 2.66 -8.81
CA ILE A 19 -10.12 2.70 -8.60
C ILE A 19 -9.54 4.08 -8.95
N ARG A 20 -9.99 4.67 -10.06
CA ARG A 20 -9.55 6.01 -10.47
C ARG A 20 -10.00 7.10 -9.50
N THR A 21 -11.19 6.98 -8.92
CA THR A 21 -11.70 7.90 -7.91
C THR A 21 -10.95 7.75 -6.60
N LEU A 22 -10.71 6.52 -6.15
CA LEU A 22 -9.91 6.24 -4.95
C LEU A 22 -8.47 6.73 -5.12
N GLY A 23 -7.84 6.52 -6.28
CA GLY A 23 -6.51 7.05 -6.59
C GLY A 23 -6.42 8.58 -6.58
N LYS A 24 -7.54 9.29 -6.82
CA LYS A 24 -7.60 10.75 -6.70
C LYS A 24 -7.53 11.21 -5.24
N SER A 25 -8.04 10.45 -4.30
CA SER A 25 -8.00 10.77 -2.87
C SER A 25 -6.60 10.58 -2.25
N LEU A 26 -5.65 9.95 -2.96
CA LEU A 26 -4.24 9.89 -2.54
C LEU A 26 -3.50 11.24 -2.66
N ARG A 27 -3.98 12.17 -3.46
CA ARG A 27 -3.47 13.55 -3.68
C ARG A 27 -2.00 13.76 -3.24
N GLU A 28 -1.79 14.25 -2.04
CA GLU A 28 -0.48 14.64 -1.46
C GLU A 28 0.38 13.45 -1.03
N TYR A 29 -0.23 12.30 -0.76
CA TYR A 29 0.42 11.11 -0.21
C TYR A 29 0.99 10.15 -1.26
N LYS A 30 0.93 10.51 -2.58
CA LYS A 30 1.44 9.67 -3.68
C LYS A 30 2.92 9.32 -3.53
N LYS A 31 3.75 10.29 -3.12
CA LYS A 31 5.19 10.07 -2.92
C LYS A 31 5.44 9.10 -1.76
N VAL A 32 4.72 9.27 -0.66
CA VAL A 32 4.84 8.42 0.54
C VAL A 32 4.32 7.02 0.24
N SER A 33 3.20 6.90 -0.50
CA SER A 33 2.64 5.63 -0.93
C SER A 33 3.56 4.85 -1.89
N LEU A 34 4.36 5.54 -2.71
CA LEU A 34 5.34 4.89 -3.60
C LEU A 34 6.62 4.51 -2.86
N LEU A 35 6.97 5.23 -1.79
CA LEU A 35 8.17 4.99 -1.01
C LEU A 35 8.06 3.70 -0.18
N SER A 36 6.87 3.40 0.34
CA SER A 36 6.62 2.17 1.12
C SER A 36 6.97 0.89 0.33
N PRO A 37 6.44 0.63 -0.88
CA PRO A 37 6.81 -0.56 -1.63
C PRO A 37 8.28 -0.60 -2.06
N ALA A 38 8.94 0.56 -2.20
CA ALA A 38 10.38 0.59 -2.47
C ALA A 38 11.18 0.03 -1.29
N PHE A 39 10.85 0.38 -0.05
CA PHE A 39 11.49 -0.20 1.14
C PHE A 39 11.18 -1.68 1.32
N VAL A 40 9.94 -2.10 1.04
CA VAL A 40 9.57 -3.53 1.05
C VAL A 40 10.39 -4.31 0.02
N ALA A 41 10.61 -3.75 -1.18
CA ALA A 41 11.44 -4.41 -2.20
C ALA A 41 12.89 -4.59 -1.72
N VAL A 42 13.47 -3.57 -1.06
CA VAL A 42 14.81 -3.69 -0.47
C VAL A 42 14.85 -4.77 0.60
N GLU A 43 13.87 -4.80 1.50
CA GLU A 43 13.73 -5.82 2.55
C GLU A 43 13.65 -7.22 1.96
N SER A 44 12.78 -7.43 0.94
CA SER A 44 12.63 -8.74 0.27
C SER A 44 13.91 -9.22 -0.42
N VAL A 45 14.68 -8.31 -1.02
CA VAL A 45 15.99 -8.66 -1.60
C VAL A 45 16.96 -9.12 -0.52
N LEU A 46 17.00 -8.45 0.63
CA LEU A 46 17.86 -8.83 1.76
C LEU A 46 17.44 -10.17 2.35
N GLU A 47 16.14 -10.46 2.46
CA GLU A 47 15.62 -11.76 2.92
C GLU A 47 16.10 -12.93 2.04
N ILE A 48 16.25 -12.72 0.74
CA ILE A 48 16.80 -13.73 -0.18
C ILE A 48 18.32 -13.83 -0.06
N LEU A 49 19.01 -12.73 0.22
CA LEU A 49 20.48 -12.71 0.35
C LEU A 49 20.96 -13.32 1.66
N ILE A 50 20.24 -13.14 2.77
CA ILE A 50 20.65 -13.64 4.09
C ILE A 50 20.93 -15.16 4.09
N PRO A 51 20.05 -16.04 3.57
CA PRO A 51 20.34 -17.48 3.49
C PRO A 51 21.56 -17.82 2.64
N THR A 52 21.80 -17.07 1.54
CA THR A 52 22.96 -17.27 0.67
C THR A 52 24.27 -16.94 1.40
N VAL A 53 24.31 -15.81 2.10
CA VAL A 53 25.49 -15.42 2.91
C VAL A 53 25.69 -16.41 4.07
N MET A 54 24.61 -16.90 4.66
CA MET A 54 24.66 -17.93 5.72
C MET A 54 25.26 -19.23 5.22
N ALA A 55 24.91 -19.67 4.00
CA ALA A 55 25.53 -20.84 3.39
C ALA A 55 27.04 -20.64 3.20
N SER A 56 27.46 -19.49 2.68
CA SER A 56 28.89 -19.16 2.55
C SER A 56 29.63 -19.11 3.89
N LEU A 57 28.96 -18.64 4.96
CA LEU A 57 29.53 -18.65 6.30
C LEU A 57 29.76 -20.10 6.81
N ILE A 58 28.84 -21.00 6.53
CA ILE A 58 28.97 -22.41 6.91
C ILE A 58 30.06 -23.09 6.09
N ASP A 59 30.07 -22.92 4.76
CA ASP A 59 30.99 -23.61 3.88
C ASP A 59 32.41 -23.12 4.03
N GLU A 60 32.66 -21.82 3.93
CA GLU A 60 34.01 -21.24 3.96
C GLU A 60 34.49 -20.96 5.40
N GLY A 61 33.57 -20.59 6.30
CA GLY A 61 33.89 -20.27 7.69
C GLY A 61 34.02 -21.50 8.56
N ILE A 62 32.92 -22.23 8.75
CA ILE A 62 32.83 -23.33 9.69
C ILE A 62 33.54 -24.58 9.13
N SER A 63 33.14 -25.01 7.93
CA SER A 63 33.70 -26.23 7.30
C SER A 63 35.15 -26.02 6.86
N GLY A 64 35.48 -24.81 6.39
CA GLY A 64 36.86 -24.43 6.03
C GLY A 64 37.75 -24.10 7.22
N GLY A 65 37.22 -24.04 8.45
CA GLY A 65 37.97 -23.72 9.68
C GLY A 65 38.61 -22.35 9.70
N SER A 66 38.10 -21.41 8.91
CA SER A 66 38.69 -20.08 8.69
C SER A 66 38.02 -19.03 9.59
N MET A 67 38.67 -18.65 10.71
CA MET A 67 38.17 -17.61 11.62
C MET A 67 37.98 -16.24 10.89
N PRO A 68 38.87 -15.81 9.99
CA PRO A 68 38.65 -14.57 9.22
C PRO A 68 37.38 -14.62 8.34
N ALA A 69 37.05 -15.77 7.75
CA ALA A 69 35.83 -15.95 6.96
C ALA A 69 34.58 -15.85 7.83
N ILE A 70 34.59 -16.46 9.02
CA ILE A 70 33.48 -16.38 10.00
C ILE A 70 33.23 -14.93 10.38
N LEU A 71 34.25 -14.17 10.71
CA LEU A 71 34.11 -12.75 11.07
C LEU A 71 33.60 -11.91 9.90
N LYS A 72 34.12 -12.15 8.69
CA LYS A 72 33.69 -11.44 7.50
C LYS A 72 32.20 -11.67 7.19
N PHE A 73 31.77 -12.92 7.05
CA PHE A 73 30.37 -13.25 6.74
C PHE A 73 29.44 -12.92 7.90
N GLY A 74 29.86 -13.11 9.14
CA GLY A 74 29.11 -12.69 10.31
C GLY A 74 28.85 -11.19 10.36
N LEU A 75 29.85 -10.38 10.01
CA LEU A 75 29.69 -8.91 9.91
C LEU A 75 28.73 -8.53 8.79
N ILE A 76 28.83 -9.20 7.62
CA ILE A 76 27.91 -8.98 6.51
C ILE A 76 26.46 -9.30 6.93
N LEU A 77 26.22 -10.43 7.59
CA LEU A 77 24.91 -10.81 8.10
C LEU A 77 24.37 -9.79 9.11
N LEU A 78 25.22 -9.29 9.99
CA LEU A 78 24.83 -8.23 10.93
C LEU A 78 24.38 -6.97 10.23
N ILE A 79 25.14 -6.52 9.23
CA ILE A 79 24.80 -5.32 8.43
C ILE A 79 23.49 -5.56 7.67
N CYS A 80 23.32 -6.69 6.99
CA CYS A 80 22.11 -7.05 6.29
C CYS A 80 20.89 -7.04 7.22
N SER A 81 21.02 -7.59 8.43
CA SER A 81 19.92 -7.61 9.41
C SER A 81 19.53 -6.20 9.89
N VAL A 82 20.52 -5.33 10.15
CA VAL A 82 20.25 -3.93 10.54
C VAL A 82 19.58 -3.16 9.42
N VAL A 83 20.04 -3.33 8.17
CA VAL A 83 19.43 -2.69 7.00
C VAL A 83 18.02 -3.21 6.76
N SER A 84 17.78 -4.51 6.86
CA SER A 84 16.47 -5.12 6.70
C SER A 84 15.49 -4.59 7.76
N LEU A 85 15.88 -4.59 9.03
CA LEU A 85 15.07 -4.07 10.13
C LEU A 85 14.71 -2.58 9.92
N THR A 86 15.68 -1.78 9.50
CA THR A 86 15.45 -0.35 9.24
C THR A 86 14.51 -0.15 8.07
N SER A 87 14.67 -0.93 6.99
CA SER A 87 13.81 -0.88 5.80
C SER A 87 12.37 -1.27 6.13
N GLY A 88 12.16 -2.35 6.89
CA GLY A 88 10.84 -2.79 7.33
C GLY A 88 10.14 -1.75 8.22
N PHE A 89 10.89 -1.16 9.18
CA PHE A 89 10.35 -0.08 10.02
C PHE A 89 9.92 1.15 9.20
N LEU A 90 10.74 1.58 8.24
CA LEU A 90 10.43 2.70 7.36
C LEU A 90 9.25 2.38 6.44
N ALA A 91 9.20 1.17 5.88
CA ALA A 91 8.08 0.71 5.05
C ALA A 91 6.76 0.78 5.83
N GLY A 92 6.72 0.25 7.05
CA GLY A 92 5.55 0.29 7.93
C GLY A 92 5.12 1.71 8.28
N LYS A 93 6.08 2.58 8.63
CA LYS A 93 5.81 4.00 8.92
C LYS A 93 5.20 4.73 7.71
N PHE A 94 5.78 4.59 6.53
CA PHE A 94 5.27 5.24 5.32
C PHE A 94 3.93 4.67 4.89
N SER A 95 3.71 3.36 5.03
CA SER A 95 2.42 2.72 4.79
C SER A 95 1.33 3.27 5.71
N ALA A 96 1.60 3.38 7.01
CA ALA A 96 0.66 3.92 7.99
C ALA A 96 0.30 5.39 7.70
N ILE A 97 1.28 6.23 7.34
CA ILE A 97 1.05 7.64 6.98
C ILE A 97 0.21 7.72 5.69
N ALA A 98 0.51 6.90 4.69
CA ALA A 98 -0.23 6.87 3.43
C ALA A 98 -1.68 6.42 3.65
N GLY A 99 -1.90 5.37 4.44
CA GLY A 99 -3.23 4.84 4.77
C GLY A 99 -4.08 5.84 5.56
N ALA A 100 -3.50 6.46 6.60
CA ALA A 100 -4.19 7.49 7.38
C ALA A 100 -4.52 8.74 6.54
N GLY A 101 -3.58 9.19 5.71
CA GLY A 101 -3.78 10.32 4.79
C GLY A 101 -4.85 10.04 3.74
N PHE A 102 -4.85 8.82 3.18
CA PHE A 102 -5.89 8.37 2.26
C PHE A 102 -7.28 8.37 2.91
N ALA A 103 -7.40 7.79 4.11
CA ALA A 103 -8.66 7.75 4.85
C ALA A 103 -9.18 9.16 5.19
N LYS A 104 -8.28 10.09 5.57
CA LYS A 104 -8.62 11.50 5.81
C LYS A 104 -9.23 12.12 4.55
N ASN A 105 -8.56 12.01 3.41
CA ASN A 105 -9.02 12.58 2.16
C ASN A 105 -10.33 11.93 1.67
N LEU A 106 -10.46 10.61 1.85
CA LEU A 106 -11.67 9.89 1.47
C LEU A 106 -12.88 10.35 2.31
N ARG A 107 -12.72 10.51 3.62
CA ARG A 107 -13.78 11.06 4.50
C ARG A 107 -14.17 12.48 4.10
N HIS A 108 -13.19 13.33 3.79
CA HIS A 108 -13.43 14.69 3.32
C HIS A 108 -14.21 14.71 2.01
N ASP A 109 -13.77 13.95 1.00
CA ASP A 109 -14.43 13.88 -0.30
C ASP A 109 -15.86 13.30 -0.20
N GLN A 110 -16.09 12.36 0.73
CA GLN A 110 -17.44 11.82 1.01
C GLN A 110 -18.33 12.84 1.72
N PHE A 111 -17.80 13.54 2.72
CA PHE A 111 -18.53 14.55 3.47
C PHE A 111 -18.96 15.72 2.57
N GLU A 112 -18.06 16.22 1.73
CA GLU A 112 -18.36 17.25 0.73
C GLU A 112 -19.50 16.83 -0.21
N LYS A 113 -19.49 15.57 -0.65
CA LYS A 113 -20.58 15.03 -1.48
C LYS A 113 -21.90 14.95 -0.74
N VAL A 114 -21.90 14.53 0.52
CA VAL A 114 -23.12 14.44 1.35
C VAL A 114 -23.72 15.81 1.58
N GLN A 115 -22.90 16.83 1.83
CA GLN A 115 -23.37 18.22 1.99
C GLN A 115 -23.99 18.77 0.69
N GLY A 116 -23.54 18.30 -0.47
CA GLY A 116 -24.12 18.69 -1.76
C GLY A 116 -25.45 17.99 -2.11
N TYR A 117 -25.93 17.05 -1.28
CA TYR A 117 -27.21 16.38 -1.50
C TYR A 117 -28.38 17.30 -1.09
N SER A 118 -29.40 17.40 -1.97
CA SER A 118 -30.69 18.02 -1.63
C SER A 118 -31.41 17.17 -0.56
N PHE A 119 -32.23 17.82 0.27
CA PHE A 119 -33.06 17.14 1.28
C PHE A 119 -33.86 15.97 0.72
N THR A 120 -34.39 16.09 -0.48
CA THR A 120 -35.11 15.01 -1.18
C THR A 120 -34.25 13.78 -1.47
N ASN A 121 -32.94 13.91 -1.59
CA ASN A 121 -32.00 12.80 -1.77
C ASN A 121 -31.59 12.16 -0.45
N ILE A 122 -31.54 12.93 0.64
CA ILE A 122 -31.21 12.44 1.98
C ILE A 122 -32.33 11.54 2.51
N ASP A 123 -33.59 11.86 2.24
CA ASP A 123 -34.75 11.07 2.64
C ASP A 123 -34.81 9.67 2.01
N ARG A 124 -34.13 9.48 0.87
CA ARG A 124 -33.99 8.16 0.23
C ARG A 124 -32.97 7.24 0.89
N PHE A 125 -32.05 7.78 1.68
CA PHE A 125 -31.02 7.02 2.39
C PHE A 125 -31.24 7.18 3.89
N SER A 126 -31.25 6.08 4.65
CA SER A 126 -31.28 6.18 6.11
C SER A 126 -30.01 6.90 6.60
N THR A 127 -30.17 7.83 7.54
CA THR A 127 -29.04 8.57 8.16
C THR A 127 -28.00 7.60 8.73
N GLY A 128 -28.43 6.46 9.31
CA GLY A 128 -27.56 5.41 9.81
C GLY A 128 -26.66 4.81 8.70
N SER A 129 -27.22 4.57 7.50
CA SER A 129 -26.43 4.05 6.37
C SER A 129 -25.36 5.04 5.90
N ILE A 130 -25.63 6.33 5.92
CA ILE A 130 -24.67 7.37 5.56
C ILE A 130 -23.54 7.43 6.59
N ILE A 131 -23.86 7.37 7.88
CA ILE A 131 -22.88 7.36 8.98
C ILE A 131 -21.98 6.14 8.88
N THR A 132 -22.53 4.94 8.67
CA THR A 132 -21.77 3.69 8.53
C THR A 132 -20.77 3.79 7.36
N ARG A 133 -21.16 4.35 6.22
CA ARG A 133 -20.27 4.54 5.07
C ARG A 133 -19.15 5.55 5.34
N LEU A 134 -19.43 6.62 6.08
CA LEU A 134 -18.45 7.64 6.44
C LEU A 134 -17.44 7.16 7.49
N THR A 135 -17.80 6.17 8.30
CA THR A 135 -16.98 5.67 9.42
C THR A 135 -16.44 4.27 9.13
N THR A 136 -17.28 3.26 9.21
CA THR A 136 -16.87 1.85 9.17
C THR A 136 -16.31 1.45 7.80
N ASP A 137 -16.98 1.82 6.70
CA ASP A 137 -16.51 1.45 5.37
C ASP A 137 -15.16 2.10 5.04
N VAL A 138 -14.96 3.37 5.44
CA VAL A 138 -13.66 4.05 5.23
C VAL A 138 -12.56 3.39 6.06
N THR A 139 -12.85 2.98 7.29
CA THR A 139 -11.89 2.28 8.14
C THR A 139 -11.52 0.92 7.56
N ASN A 140 -12.50 0.17 7.03
CA ASN A 140 -12.24 -1.10 6.36
C ASN A 140 -11.35 -0.93 5.11
N VAL A 141 -11.59 0.11 4.31
CA VAL A 141 -10.75 0.42 3.14
C VAL A 141 -9.35 0.91 3.54
N GLN A 142 -9.21 1.54 4.70
CA GLN A 142 -7.91 1.96 5.23
C GLN A 142 -7.05 0.77 5.67
N MET A 143 -7.70 -0.30 6.20
CA MET A 143 -7.01 -1.48 6.74
C MET A 143 -6.78 -2.57 5.69
N ALA A 144 -7.41 -2.49 4.52
CA ALA A 144 -7.25 -3.44 3.41
C ALA A 144 -5.96 -3.18 2.62
#